data_8d9dae85e9696065f819cc07fa324349
#
_entry.id   8d9dae85e9696065f819cc07fa324349
#
_cell.length_a   1.000
_cell.length_b   1.000
_cell.length_c   1.000
_cell.angle_alpha   90.00
_cell.angle_beta   90.00
_cell.angle_gamma   90.00
#
_symmetry.space_group_name_H-M   'P 1'
#
loop_
_entity.id
_entity.type
_entity.pdbx_description
1 polymer ?
#
loop_
_entity_poly.entity_id
_entity_poly.type
_entity_poly.pdbx_seq_one_letter_code
_entity_poly.pdbx_strand_id
1 'polypeptide(L)'
;MALVLCLLFSGCNSNISNNINTDKETNVEEYSLSELSLMYCEEMVEGKFDNIVNDFSSELSTQVNKETLKQVWNNYTSNIGEYSSEYEITEKSENTLDVSLKFKDNGLKVSLSFDENKKINGIYLNYCDANSINGKNADVDDSENKEEKYCENHIKIGECNVDGILTLPVSDEKCPVVVMVQGSGQSDYNEKSGDVKPFEDIAIGLAENGIASIRINKRFYQYPELYSDDATIYDEVLNDIYDAIDYVENDKKIDTDRIYLLGHSLGAMLGPKIINEKKSICGFISMAGSSRKLEDIILDQNREYLSELKIEEKEKEKQLQEVIDIVEKVKNIDESSKETLFGASAKYWISLDSIDYKALSQNITIPVLVLQGNEDKQISVETDFSELKQIFSENGEYILYEGLDHLFMKYGETHVDDKVIEDIIKWIKG
;
A
#
# COMPACT_ATOMS: atom_id res chain seq x y z
N MET A 1 -3.09 -27.10 -3.72
CA MET A 1 -3.10 -26.94 -2.26
C MET A 1 -3.01 -25.44 -1.99
N ALA A 2 -4.15 -24.77 -1.82
CA ALA A 2 -4.18 -23.34 -1.54
C ALA A 2 -4.42 -23.19 -0.03
N LEU A 3 -3.32 -23.24 0.74
CA LEU A 3 -3.33 -22.64 2.05
C LEU A 3 -3.59 -21.14 1.84
N VAL A 4 -4.50 -20.55 2.62
CA VAL A 4 -4.48 -19.09 2.79
C VAL A 4 -3.20 -18.79 3.54
N LEU A 5 -2.11 -18.68 2.78
CA LEU A 5 -0.91 -18.07 3.24
C LEU A 5 -1.24 -16.57 3.29
N CYS A 6 -1.23 -15.97 4.46
CA CYS A 6 -0.83 -14.57 4.52
C CYS A 6 0.51 -14.53 3.77
N LEU A 7 0.53 -13.92 2.57
CA LEU A 7 1.71 -13.89 1.70
C LEU A 7 2.81 -13.11 2.41
N LEU A 8 3.57 -13.79 3.24
CA LEU A 8 4.73 -13.18 3.89
C LEU A 8 5.90 -13.05 2.91
N PHE A 9 5.98 -13.91 1.86
CA PHE A 9 7.09 -13.83 0.90
C PHE A 9 6.75 -14.48 -0.44
N SER A 10 6.89 -13.75 -1.55
CA SER A 10 7.02 -14.32 -2.90
C SER A 10 7.93 -13.44 -3.74
N GLY A 11 9.20 -13.76 -3.74
CA GLY A 11 10.16 -13.31 -4.74
C GLY A 11 10.50 -14.47 -5.66
N CYS A 12 10.27 -14.35 -6.94
CA CYS A 12 10.81 -15.26 -7.95
C CYS A 12 11.67 -14.51 -8.95
N ASN A 13 12.93 -14.88 -8.95
CA ASN A 13 13.98 -14.46 -9.86
C ASN A 13 13.96 -15.33 -11.13
N SER A 14 14.04 -14.74 -12.32
CA SER A 14 14.61 -15.45 -13.49
C SER A 14 15.24 -14.47 -14.47
N ASN A 15 16.55 -14.53 -14.55
CA ASN A 15 17.38 -13.91 -15.58
C ASN A 15 17.24 -14.65 -16.91
N ILE A 16 17.17 -13.90 -18.02
CA ILE A 16 17.78 -14.30 -19.32
C ILE A 16 18.12 -13.05 -20.13
N SER A 17 19.32 -13.05 -20.67
CA SER A 17 20.01 -11.98 -21.40
C SER A 17 19.91 -12.10 -22.93
N ASN A 18 20.17 -10.95 -23.59
CA ASN A 18 20.76 -10.72 -24.93
C ASN A 18 19.83 -10.57 -26.14
N ASN A 19 19.96 -9.61 -26.98
CA ASN A 19 20.99 -8.83 -27.67
C ASN A 19 20.37 -7.99 -28.80
N ILE A 20 20.68 -6.70 -28.81
CA ILE A 20 21.04 -5.73 -29.88
C ILE A 20 20.54 -5.95 -31.32
N ASN A 21 19.82 -4.95 -31.90
CA ASN A 21 20.34 -4.14 -33.02
C ASN A 21 19.52 -2.87 -33.34
N THR A 22 20.28 -1.88 -33.71
CA THR A 22 20.11 -0.47 -33.99
C THR A 22 19.21 -0.15 -35.21
N ASP A 23 18.43 0.98 -35.11
CA ASP A 23 18.60 2.25 -35.85
C ASP A 23 17.30 3.08 -35.91
N LYS A 24 17.25 4.14 -35.17
CA LYS A 24 16.92 5.55 -35.45
C LYS A 24 16.69 6.27 -34.14
N GLU A 25 17.69 7.04 -33.71
CA GLU A 25 17.58 7.97 -32.62
C GLU A 25 16.57 9.06 -32.98
N THR A 26 15.46 9.09 -32.23
CA THR A 26 14.62 10.28 -32.12
C THR A 26 15.40 11.29 -31.27
N ASN A 27 15.55 12.51 -31.73
CA ASN A 27 16.30 13.54 -30.99
C ASN A 27 15.42 14.04 -29.84
N VAL A 28 15.48 13.35 -28.72
CA VAL A 28 14.62 13.51 -27.51
C VAL A 28 14.83 14.85 -26.81
N GLU A 29 15.94 15.56 -27.09
CA GLU A 29 16.31 16.82 -26.45
C GLU A 29 15.36 17.98 -26.77
N GLU A 30 14.67 17.96 -27.92
CA GLU A 30 13.81 19.06 -28.40
C GLU A 30 12.37 19.05 -27.84
N TYR A 31 11.90 17.92 -27.26
CA TYR A 31 10.52 17.73 -26.82
C TYR A 31 10.35 17.90 -25.31
N SER A 32 9.24 18.49 -24.89
CA SER A 32 8.80 18.45 -23.50
C SER A 32 8.39 17.04 -23.08
N LEU A 33 8.34 16.73 -21.78
CA LEU A 33 7.89 15.43 -21.29
C LEU A 33 6.42 15.15 -21.67
N SER A 34 5.58 16.18 -21.73
CA SER A 34 4.18 16.07 -22.18
C SER A 34 4.08 15.65 -23.64
N GLU A 35 4.86 16.26 -24.53
CA GLU A 35 4.92 15.89 -25.94
C GLU A 35 5.44 14.47 -26.13
N LEU A 36 6.51 14.07 -25.41
CA LEU A 36 7.04 12.72 -25.45
C LEU A 36 6.02 11.69 -24.95
N SER A 37 5.34 11.99 -23.84
CA SER A 37 4.33 11.09 -23.29
C SER A 37 3.19 10.84 -24.27
N LEU A 38 2.70 11.89 -24.92
CA LEU A 38 1.66 11.75 -25.93
C LEU A 38 2.16 10.95 -27.14
N MET A 39 3.33 11.27 -27.65
CA MET A 39 3.95 10.56 -28.77
C MET A 39 4.05 9.05 -28.50
N TYR A 40 4.54 8.65 -27.33
CA TYR A 40 4.63 7.23 -26.97
C TYR A 40 3.25 6.57 -26.83
N CYS A 41 2.24 7.28 -26.33
CA CYS A 41 0.87 6.77 -26.28
C CYS A 41 0.28 6.58 -27.69
N GLU A 42 0.48 7.51 -28.60
CA GLU A 42 0.06 7.40 -29.99
C GLU A 42 0.78 6.26 -30.71
N GLU A 43 2.07 6.08 -30.47
CA GLU A 43 2.83 4.95 -31.00
C GLU A 43 2.33 3.59 -30.49
N MET A 44 1.89 3.51 -29.21
CA MET A 44 1.22 2.31 -28.69
C MET A 44 -0.11 2.04 -29.37
N VAL A 45 -0.92 3.07 -29.61
CA VAL A 45 -2.18 2.95 -30.37
C VAL A 45 -1.92 2.45 -31.79
N GLU A 46 -0.86 2.95 -32.44
CA GLU A 46 -0.45 2.54 -33.79
C GLU A 46 0.30 1.20 -33.84
N GLY A 47 0.62 0.61 -32.69
CA GLY A 47 1.35 -0.66 -32.61
C GLY A 47 2.86 -0.57 -32.88
N LYS A 48 3.44 0.62 -32.79
CA LYS A 48 4.87 0.91 -33.05
C LYS A 48 5.74 0.69 -31.79
N PHE A 49 5.61 -0.44 -31.15
CA PHE A 49 6.29 -0.74 -29.87
C PHE A 49 7.83 -0.76 -29.97
N ASP A 50 8.41 -0.95 -31.17
CA ASP A 50 9.87 -0.90 -31.37
C ASP A 50 10.44 0.47 -31.02
N ASN A 51 9.76 1.54 -31.39
CA ASN A 51 10.22 2.91 -31.12
C ASN A 51 10.25 3.18 -29.62
N ILE A 52 9.20 2.75 -28.92
CA ILE A 52 9.04 3.01 -27.48
C ILE A 52 10.10 2.30 -26.65
N VAL A 53 10.39 1.01 -26.93
CA VAL A 53 11.40 0.26 -26.16
C VAL A 53 12.82 0.75 -26.41
N ASN A 54 13.10 1.41 -27.54
CA ASN A 54 14.38 2.05 -27.82
C ASN A 54 14.63 3.27 -26.91
N ASP A 55 13.57 3.85 -26.38
CA ASP A 55 13.65 4.98 -25.47
C ASP A 55 13.49 4.59 -23.99
N PHE A 56 13.53 3.30 -23.69
CA PHE A 56 13.61 2.82 -22.29
C PHE A 56 14.96 3.15 -21.66
N SER A 57 14.93 3.45 -20.36
CA SER A 57 16.14 3.51 -19.56
C SER A 57 16.84 2.15 -19.55
N SER A 58 18.12 2.13 -19.19
CA SER A 58 18.87 0.88 -19.06
C SER A 58 18.22 -0.07 -18.03
N GLU A 59 17.57 0.47 -17.01
CA GLU A 59 16.89 -0.30 -15.96
C GLU A 59 15.59 -0.90 -16.48
N LEU A 60 14.71 -0.12 -17.08
CA LEU A 60 13.43 -0.58 -17.59
C LEU A 60 13.62 -1.61 -18.71
N SER A 61 14.61 -1.43 -19.60
CA SER A 61 14.91 -2.36 -20.70
C SER A 61 15.34 -3.75 -20.24
N THR A 62 15.82 -3.90 -19.00
CA THR A 62 16.11 -5.23 -18.43
C THR A 62 14.86 -5.96 -17.95
N GLN A 63 13.78 -5.23 -17.66
CA GLN A 63 12.55 -5.76 -17.05
C GLN A 63 11.43 -5.94 -18.08
N VAL A 64 11.33 -5.03 -19.05
CA VAL A 64 10.25 -4.98 -20.03
C VAL A 64 10.83 -4.96 -21.45
N ASN A 65 10.44 -5.92 -22.28
CA ASN A 65 10.75 -5.96 -23.70
C ASN A 65 9.52 -5.61 -24.54
N LYS A 66 9.71 -5.48 -25.84
CA LYS A 66 8.65 -5.17 -26.82
C LYS A 66 7.44 -6.09 -26.73
N GLU A 67 7.68 -7.40 -26.67
CA GLU A 67 6.62 -8.41 -26.65
C GLU A 67 5.81 -8.29 -25.36
N THR A 68 6.46 -8.04 -24.22
CA THR A 68 5.81 -7.81 -22.92
C THR A 68 4.96 -6.55 -22.97
N LEU A 69 5.50 -5.42 -23.43
CA LEU A 69 4.76 -4.16 -23.56
C LEU A 69 3.55 -4.33 -24.46
N LYS A 70 3.71 -4.95 -25.62
CA LYS A 70 2.63 -5.24 -26.55
C LYS A 70 1.56 -6.14 -25.96
N GLN A 71 1.95 -7.16 -25.21
CA GLN A 71 0.99 -8.05 -24.56
C GLN A 71 0.17 -7.32 -23.50
N VAL A 72 0.83 -6.51 -22.68
CA VAL A 72 0.15 -5.68 -21.66
C VAL A 72 -0.83 -4.71 -22.33
N TRP A 73 -0.37 -3.97 -23.34
CA TRP A 73 -1.24 -3.07 -24.12
C TRP A 73 -2.48 -3.78 -24.67
N ASN A 74 -2.29 -4.92 -25.34
CA ASN A 74 -3.39 -5.69 -25.92
C ASN A 74 -4.37 -6.20 -24.85
N ASN A 75 -3.88 -6.58 -23.67
CA ASN A 75 -4.74 -7.02 -22.57
C ASN A 75 -5.68 -5.91 -22.09
N TYR A 76 -5.18 -4.67 -22.04
CA TYR A 76 -5.98 -3.51 -21.63
C TYR A 76 -6.91 -3.02 -22.74
N THR A 77 -6.49 -3.08 -24.04
CA THR A 77 -7.25 -2.47 -25.13
C THR A 77 -8.22 -3.42 -25.83
N SER A 78 -8.10 -4.74 -25.64
CA SER A 78 -8.90 -5.75 -26.38
C SER A 78 -10.41 -5.65 -26.17
N ASN A 79 -10.88 -5.07 -25.06
CA ASN A 79 -12.29 -5.04 -24.67
C ASN A 79 -12.86 -3.62 -24.47
N ILE A 80 -12.14 -2.56 -24.82
CA ILE A 80 -12.57 -1.16 -24.58
C ILE A 80 -12.90 -0.40 -25.87
N GLY A 81 -12.92 -1.10 -27.00
CA GLY A 81 -13.31 -0.54 -28.31
C GLY A 81 -12.18 0.23 -29.01
N GLU A 82 -12.55 1.07 -29.98
CA GLU A 82 -11.60 1.85 -30.77
C GLU A 82 -11.22 3.15 -30.05
N TYR A 83 -9.96 3.58 -30.20
CA TYR A 83 -9.47 4.86 -29.71
C TYR A 83 -10.17 6.03 -30.42
N SER A 84 -10.69 6.98 -29.67
CA SER A 84 -11.46 8.12 -30.20
C SER A 84 -10.63 9.33 -30.62
N SER A 85 -9.29 9.27 -30.49
CA SER A 85 -8.36 10.38 -30.64
C SER A 85 -8.58 11.55 -29.65
N GLU A 86 -9.30 11.28 -28.57
CA GLU A 86 -9.44 12.19 -27.45
C GLU A 86 -8.53 11.74 -26.30
N TYR A 87 -7.82 12.67 -25.69
CA TYR A 87 -6.92 12.40 -24.59
C TYR A 87 -6.83 13.60 -23.63
N GLU A 88 -6.27 13.33 -22.44
CA GLU A 88 -5.94 14.34 -21.44
C GLU A 88 -4.56 14.01 -20.85
N ILE A 89 -3.73 15.03 -20.62
CA ILE A 89 -2.41 14.87 -20.00
C ILE A 89 -2.43 15.58 -18.66
N THR A 90 -1.96 14.86 -17.62
CA THR A 90 -1.85 15.38 -16.25
C THR A 90 -0.41 15.18 -15.75
N GLU A 91 0.24 16.23 -15.32
CA GLU A 91 1.54 16.13 -14.65
C GLU A 91 1.32 15.66 -13.21
N LYS A 92 1.98 14.57 -12.84
CA LYS A 92 1.97 14.01 -11.49
C LYS A 92 3.14 14.48 -10.64
N SER A 93 4.28 14.67 -11.28
CA SER A 93 5.50 15.20 -10.69
C SER A 93 6.41 15.74 -11.80
N GLU A 94 7.55 16.34 -11.44
CA GLU A 94 8.52 16.90 -12.39
C GLU A 94 8.91 15.92 -13.53
N ASN A 95 8.90 14.60 -13.25
CA ASN A 95 9.33 13.57 -14.20
C ASN A 95 8.27 12.48 -14.46
N THR A 96 7.03 12.68 -14.06
CA THR A 96 5.97 11.67 -14.24
C THR A 96 4.69 12.31 -14.75
N LEU A 97 4.16 11.76 -15.83
CA LEU A 97 2.93 12.23 -16.47
C LEU A 97 1.96 11.08 -16.68
N ASP A 98 0.68 11.39 -16.55
CA ASP A 98 -0.42 10.54 -16.93
C ASP A 98 -1.00 11.01 -18.27
N VAL A 99 -1.18 10.11 -19.21
CA VAL A 99 -1.93 10.34 -20.46
C VAL A 99 -3.18 9.47 -20.39
N SER A 100 -4.33 10.09 -20.22
CA SER A 100 -5.63 9.41 -20.27
C SER A 100 -6.15 9.40 -21.69
N LEU A 101 -6.29 8.22 -22.27
CA LEU A 101 -6.74 7.97 -23.64
C LEU A 101 -8.21 7.53 -23.62
N LYS A 102 -9.06 8.16 -24.42
CA LYS A 102 -10.48 7.81 -24.52
C LYS A 102 -10.70 6.77 -25.60
N PHE A 103 -11.21 5.61 -25.20
CA PHE A 103 -11.71 4.59 -26.10
C PHE A 103 -13.25 4.58 -26.06
N LYS A 104 -13.86 3.86 -26.97
CA LYS A 104 -15.32 3.83 -27.15
C LYS A 104 -16.07 3.39 -25.88
N ASP A 105 -15.57 2.37 -25.20
CA ASP A 105 -16.30 1.70 -24.10
C ASP A 105 -15.65 1.94 -22.73
N ASN A 106 -14.44 2.54 -22.67
CA ASN A 106 -13.73 2.88 -21.41
C ASN A 106 -12.61 3.89 -21.68
N GLY A 107 -12.00 4.45 -20.62
CA GLY A 107 -10.76 5.20 -20.68
C GLY A 107 -9.55 4.32 -20.33
N LEU A 108 -8.37 4.64 -20.85
CA LEU A 108 -7.10 4.01 -20.52
C LEU A 108 -6.09 5.09 -20.13
N LYS A 109 -5.62 5.04 -18.90
CA LYS A 109 -4.56 5.90 -18.38
C LYS A 109 -3.20 5.22 -18.56
N VAL A 110 -2.27 5.91 -19.16
CA VAL A 110 -0.87 5.52 -19.31
C VAL A 110 -0.03 6.45 -18.48
N SER A 111 0.56 5.95 -17.40
CA SER A 111 1.50 6.71 -16.56
C SER A 111 2.92 6.45 -17.02
N LEU A 112 3.65 7.50 -17.37
CA LEU A 112 5.02 7.46 -17.85
C LEU A 112 5.91 8.22 -16.87
N SER A 113 6.97 7.58 -16.39
CA SER A 113 8.04 8.24 -15.64
C SER A 113 9.33 8.28 -16.46
N PHE A 114 10.11 9.34 -16.31
CA PHE A 114 11.31 9.60 -17.09
C PHE A 114 12.53 9.78 -16.18
N ASP A 115 13.68 9.37 -16.69
CA ASP A 115 14.97 9.68 -16.05
C ASP A 115 15.47 11.09 -16.44
N GLU A 116 16.64 11.47 -15.91
CA GLU A 116 17.28 12.78 -16.21
C GLU A 116 17.64 12.99 -17.70
N ASN A 117 17.70 11.90 -18.47
CA ASN A 117 17.98 11.91 -19.90
C ASN A 117 16.70 11.81 -20.74
N LYS A 118 15.54 12.00 -20.14
CA LYS A 118 14.20 11.82 -20.73
C LYS A 118 13.96 10.42 -21.30
N LYS A 119 14.64 9.37 -20.80
CA LYS A 119 14.35 7.98 -21.12
C LYS A 119 13.23 7.48 -20.25
N ILE A 120 12.35 6.63 -20.81
CA ILE A 120 11.23 6.04 -20.06
C ILE A 120 11.81 5.11 -18.96
N ASN A 121 11.60 5.46 -17.71
CA ASN A 121 12.05 4.70 -16.56
C ASN A 121 10.93 3.87 -15.91
N GLY A 122 9.68 4.16 -16.23
CA GLY A 122 8.52 3.38 -15.83
C GLY A 122 7.34 3.62 -16.74
N ILE A 123 6.53 2.57 -16.95
CA ILE A 123 5.31 2.62 -17.74
C ILE A 123 4.24 1.77 -17.08
N TYR A 124 3.08 2.38 -16.79
CA TYR A 124 1.96 1.72 -16.11
C TYR A 124 0.66 2.03 -16.84
N LEU A 125 -0.23 1.04 -16.93
CA LEU A 125 -1.52 1.16 -17.58
C LEU A 125 -2.63 0.87 -16.56
N ASN A 126 -3.65 1.74 -16.51
CA ASN A 126 -4.85 1.55 -15.70
C ASN A 126 -6.09 1.98 -16.46
N TYR A 127 -7.25 1.41 -16.14
CA TYR A 127 -8.52 1.94 -16.65
C TYR A 127 -8.87 3.26 -15.95
N CYS A 128 -9.57 4.14 -16.67
CA CYS A 128 -10.15 5.37 -16.13
C CYS A 128 -11.53 5.62 -16.77
N ASP A 129 -12.31 6.51 -16.20
CA ASP A 129 -13.64 6.85 -16.78
C ASP A 129 -13.45 7.60 -18.09
N ALA A 130 -13.95 7.04 -19.19
CA ALA A 130 -13.93 7.70 -20.50
C ALA A 130 -14.69 9.04 -20.52
N ASN A 131 -15.69 9.20 -19.64
CA ASN A 131 -16.47 10.42 -19.57
C ASN A 131 -15.73 11.55 -18.82
N SER A 132 -14.71 11.25 -18.05
CA SER A 132 -13.84 12.24 -17.41
C SER A 132 -12.86 12.89 -18.38
N ILE A 133 -12.63 12.26 -19.56
CA ILE A 133 -11.68 12.76 -20.57
C ILE A 133 -12.38 13.78 -21.48
N ASN A 134 -12.05 15.05 -21.29
CA ASN A 134 -12.75 16.17 -21.94
C ASN A 134 -12.20 16.58 -23.31
N GLY A 135 -11.29 15.80 -23.88
CA GLY A 135 -10.85 15.92 -25.28
C GLY A 135 -10.18 17.25 -25.64
N LYS A 136 -9.33 17.79 -24.76
CA LYS A 136 -8.50 18.96 -25.04
C LYS A 136 -7.05 18.69 -24.67
N ASN A 137 -6.16 19.12 -25.59
CA ASN A 137 -4.77 19.40 -25.22
C ASN A 137 -4.78 20.31 -24.00
N ALA A 138 -4.06 19.94 -22.96
CA ALA A 138 -3.69 20.87 -21.94
C ALA A 138 -2.61 21.81 -22.49
N ASP A 139 -3.00 22.69 -23.44
CA ASP A 139 -2.33 23.96 -23.56
C ASP A 139 -2.65 24.70 -22.25
N VAL A 140 -1.60 25.02 -21.54
CA VAL A 140 -1.61 25.90 -20.38
C VAL A 140 -2.33 27.18 -20.75
N ASP A 141 -3.63 27.26 -20.51
CA ASP A 141 -4.30 28.51 -20.27
C ASP A 141 -5.62 28.28 -19.49
N ASP A 142 -5.54 28.82 -18.32
CA ASP A 142 -6.58 29.46 -17.51
C ASP A 142 -8.01 28.94 -17.66
N SER A 143 -8.42 28.01 -16.78
CA SER A 143 -9.70 28.17 -16.09
C SER A 143 -10.00 27.01 -15.14
N GLU A 144 -10.31 27.41 -13.97
CA GLU A 144 -10.66 26.74 -12.74
C GLU A 144 -9.45 26.25 -11.93
N ASN A 145 -8.94 27.18 -11.09
CA ASN A 145 -8.25 26.94 -9.84
C ASN A 145 -9.04 25.89 -9.02
N LYS A 146 -8.84 24.61 -9.26
CA LYS A 146 -8.85 23.67 -8.16
C LYS A 146 -7.52 23.94 -7.44
N GLU A 147 -7.58 24.80 -6.43
CA GLU A 147 -6.48 24.93 -5.47
C GLU A 147 -6.04 23.52 -5.12
N GLU A 148 -4.80 23.19 -5.43
CA GLU A 148 -4.21 21.93 -4.97
C GLU A 148 -4.38 21.91 -3.46
N LYS A 149 -5.21 21.00 -2.94
CA LYS A 149 -5.52 20.94 -1.51
C LYS A 149 -4.40 20.28 -0.71
N TYR A 150 -3.52 19.55 -1.37
CA TYR A 150 -2.39 18.83 -0.76
C TYR A 150 -1.23 18.69 -1.73
N CYS A 151 -0.07 18.34 -1.20
CA CYS A 151 1.11 17.93 -1.98
C CYS A 151 1.71 16.63 -1.41
N GLU A 152 2.29 15.82 -2.26
CA GLU A 152 3.00 14.60 -1.90
C GLU A 152 4.50 14.79 -2.06
N ASN A 153 5.25 14.61 -0.97
CA ASN A 153 6.69 14.67 -0.97
C ASN A 153 7.26 13.25 -0.86
N HIS A 154 7.99 12.82 -1.88
CA HIS A 154 8.75 11.58 -1.82
C HIS A 154 9.91 11.73 -0.86
N ILE A 155 10.03 10.80 0.07
CA ILE A 155 11.03 10.83 1.15
C ILE A 155 11.77 9.50 1.24
N LYS A 156 12.92 9.53 1.93
CA LYS A 156 13.69 8.35 2.30
C LYS A 156 13.78 8.27 3.81
N ILE A 157 13.49 7.11 4.39
CA ILE A 157 13.41 6.91 5.83
C ILE A 157 14.44 5.88 6.30
N GLY A 158 15.05 6.17 7.44
CA GLY A 158 15.94 5.28 8.16
C GLY A 158 17.28 5.00 7.46
N GLU A 159 18.08 4.14 8.06
CA GLU A 159 19.39 3.74 7.53
C GLU A 159 19.30 2.98 6.21
N CYS A 160 18.22 2.25 5.99
CA CYS A 160 17.98 1.51 4.75
C CYS A 160 17.44 2.38 3.62
N ASN A 161 17.14 3.66 3.86
CA ASN A 161 16.56 4.58 2.89
C ASN A 161 15.29 4.02 2.23
N VAL A 162 14.36 3.48 3.04
CA VAL A 162 13.10 3.02 2.50
C VAL A 162 12.30 4.19 1.94
N ASP A 163 11.66 3.97 0.78
CA ASP A 163 10.83 4.97 0.13
C ASP A 163 9.55 5.21 0.93
N GLY A 164 9.13 6.45 0.99
CA GLY A 164 7.89 6.86 1.60
C GLY A 164 7.32 8.11 0.97
N ILE A 165 6.12 8.45 1.40
CA ILE A 165 5.41 9.66 1.00
C ILE A 165 4.96 10.40 2.26
N LEU A 166 5.37 11.67 2.36
CA LEU A 166 4.78 12.63 3.27
C LEU A 166 3.75 13.45 2.51
N THR A 167 2.47 13.19 2.75
CA THR A 167 1.36 13.94 2.18
C THR A 167 1.03 15.10 3.11
N LEU A 168 1.10 16.33 2.60
CA LEU A 168 0.88 17.55 3.37
C LEU A 168 -0.32 18.33 2.82
N PRO A 169 -1.20 18.87 3.66
CA PRO A 169 -2.18 19.85 3.21
C PRO A 169 -1.48 21.11 2.71
N VAL A 170 -2.08 21.79 1.74
CA VAL A 170 -1.62 23.12 1.33
C VAL A 170 -2.04 24.13 2.41
N SER A 171 -1.10 24.46 3.29
CA SER A 171 -1.30 25.38 4.41
C SER A 171 0.02 26.00 4.82
N ASP A 172 -0.03 27.27 5.28
CA ASP A 172 1.09 27.96 5.92
C ASP A 172 1.19 27.62 7.42
N GLU A 173 0.17 27.03 8.00
CA GLU A 173 0.12 26.64 9.40
C GLU A 173 0.63 25.21 9.60
N LYS A 174 1.16 24.93 10.79
CA LYS A 174 1.52 23.57 11.18
C LYS A 174 0.26 22.69 11.28
N CYS A 175 0.33 21.47 10.77
CA CYS A 175 -0.77 20.54 10.74
C CYS A 175 -0.51 19.29 11.60
N PRO A 176 -1.56 18.64 12.12
CA PRO A 176 -1.43 17.31 12.71
C PRO A 176 -0.96 16.31 11.67
N VAL A 177 -0.32 15.23 12.10
CA VAL A 177 0.13 14.16 11.21
C VAL A 177 -0.31 12.79 11.69
N VAL A 178 -0.64 11.92 10.74
CA VAL A 178 -0.93 10.50 10.96
C VAL A 178 0.23 9.67 10.42
N VAL A 179 0.91 8.92 11.28
CA VAL A 179 1.90 7.90 10.89
C VAL A 179 1.16 6.60 10.64
N MET A 180 1.27 6.04 9.44
CA MET A 180 0.52 4.86 9.02
C MET A 180 1.40 3.61 9.05
N VAL A 181 0.87 2.51 9.63
CA VAL A 181 1.57 1.23 9.81
C VAL A 181 0.76 0.12 9.17
N GLN A 182 1.32 -0.52 8.14
CA GLN A 182 0.67 -1.56 7.34
C GLN A 182 0.45 -2.86 8.12
N GLY A 183 -0.48 -3.66 7.60
CA GLY A 183 -0.76 -5.03 8.03
C GLY A 183 0.39 -6.01 7.75
N SER A 184 0.12 -7.30 7.90
CA SER A 184 1.09 -8.38 7.64
C SER A 184 1.44 -8.51 6.15
N GLY A 185 2.62 -9.05 5.88
CA GLY A 185 3.11 -9.25 4.49
C GLY A 185 3.94 -8.07 3.99
N GLN A 186 4.54 -8.29 2.81
CA GLN A 186 5.37 -7.28 2.16
C GLN A 186 4.49 -6.36 1.33
N SER A 187 4.50 -5.07 1.63
CA SER A 187 3.66 -4.08 0.96
C SER A 187 4.39 -2.77 0.71
N ASP A 188 3.95 -2.08 -0.33
CA ASP A 188 4.35 -0.70 -0.59
C ASP A 188 3.73 0.26 0.44
N TYR A 189 4.10 1.53 0.38
CA TYR A 189 3.58 2.58 1.26
C TYR A 189 2.06 2.79 1.16
N ASN A 190 1.41 2.31 0.10
CA ASN A 190 -0.05 2.40 -0.07
C ASN A 190 -0.80 1.19 0.51
N GLU A 191 -0.08 0.18 1.02
CA GLU A 191 -0.63 -1.11 1.42
C GLU A 191 -1.44 -1.75 0.26
N LYS A 192 -0.86 -1.67 -0.94
CA LYS A 192 -1.52 -2.06 -2.19
C LYS A 192 -1.87 -3.55 -2.22
N SER A 193 -3.14 -3.84 -2.52
CA SER A 193 -3.63 -5.19 -2.78
C SER A 193 -4.43 -5.20 -4.09
N GLY A 194 -3.87 -5.81 -5.15
CA GLY A 194 -4.45 -5.70 -6.49
C GLY A 194 -4.50 -4.25 -6.97
N ASP A 195 -5.70 -3.75 -7.25
CA ASP A 195 -5.92 -2.37 -7.69
C ASP A 195 -6.26 -1.42 -6.54
N VAL A 196 -6.42 -1.94 -5.32
CA VAL A 196 -6.79 -1.13 -4.16
C VAL A 196 -5.56 -0.60 -3.42
N LYS A 197 -5.67 0.61 -2.86
CA LYS A 197 -4.59 1.33 -2.18
C LYS A 197 -5.11 2.04 -0.92
N PRO A 198 -5.47 1.31 0.11
CA PRO A 198 -6.21 1.86 1.24
C PRO A 198 -5.49 3.02 1.94
N PHE A 199 -4.17 2.98 2.04
CA PHE A 199 -3.42 4.06 2.66
C PHE A 199 -3.32 5.32 1.80
N GLU A 200 -3.39 5.19 0.47
CA GLU A 200 -3.50 6.36 -0.43
C GLU A 200 -4.85 7.06 -0.25
N ASP A 201 -5.95 6.30 -0.24
CA ASP A 201 -7.30 6.85 -0.04
C ASP A 201 -7.41 7.63 1.27
N ILE A 202 -6.94 7.03 2.37
CA ILE A 202 -6.93 7.67 3.69
C ILE A 202 -6.03 8.91 3.68
N ALA A 203 -4.82 8.84 3.11
CA ALA A 203 -3.89 9.95 3.10
C ALA A 203 -4.42 11.17 2.34
N ILE A 204 -5.04 10.95 1.18
CA ILE A 204 -5.67 12.02 0.38
C ILE A 204 -6.83 12.65 1.16
N GLY A 205 -7.73 11.83 1.71
CA GLY A 205 -8.86 12.33 2.48
C GLY A 205 -8.44 13.13 3.71
N LEU A 206 -7.42 12.70 4.42
CA LEU A 206 -6.82 13.43 5.54
C LEU A 206 -6.25 14.78 5.09
N ALA A 207 -5.45 14.79 4.03
CA ALA A 207 -4.74 15.99 3.56
C ALA A 207 -5.71 17.05 3.02
N GLU A 208 -6.76 16.66 2.31
CA GLU A 208 -7.84 17.56 1.89
C GLU A 208 -8.56 18.22 3.07
N ASN A 209 -8.43 17.63 4.26
CA ASN A 209 -9.03 18.11 5.50
C ASN A 209 -8.01 18.72 6.49
N GLY A 210 -6.81 19.07 6.02
CA GLY A 210 -5.81 19.77 6.80
C GLY A 210 -4.99 18.91 7.76
N ILE A 211 -4.93 17.59 7.51
CA ILE A 211 -4.19 16.60 8.32
C ILE A 211 -3.14 15.96 7.42
N ALA A 212 -1.86 16.06 7.79
CA ALA A 212 -0.77 15.37 7.08
C ALA A 212 -0.78 13.87 7.36
N SER A 213 -0.11 13.12 6.49
CA SER A 213 0.17 11.71 6.75
C SER A 213 1.55 11.30 6.22
N ILE A 214 2.16 10.33 6.88
CA ILE A 214 3.38 9.67 6.42
C ILE A 214 3.13 8.18 6.28
N ARG A 215 3.52 7.63 5.12
CA ARG A 215 3.44 6.21 4.80
C ARG A 215 4.72 5.77 4.10
N ILE A 216 5.25 4.62 4.45
CA ILE A 216 6.55 4.13 3.98
C ILE A 216 6.44 2.71 3.42
N ASN A 217 7.32 2.35 2.50
CA ASN A 217 7.46 0.95 2.09
C ASN A 217 7.92 0.09 3.25
N LYS A 218 7.47 -1.15 3.31
CA LYS A 218 8.14 -2.13 4.14
C LYS A 218 9.53 -2.44 3.59
N ARG A 219 10.52 -2.57 4.47
CA ARG A 219 11.93 -2.79 4.09
C ARG A 219 12.09 -3.97 3.17
N PHE A 220 11.49 -5.10 3.48
CA PHE A 220 11.64 -6.33 2.68
C PHE A 220 10.77 -6.35 1.41
N TYR A 221 9.81 -5.43 1.28
CA TYR A 221 9.15 -5.15 0.02
C TYR A 221 10.11 -4.46 -0.96
N GLN A 222 10.79 -3.43 -0.48
CA GLN A 222 11.70 -2.62 -1.31
C GLN A 222 13.04 -3.31 -1.55
N TYR A 223 13.55 -4.04 -0.55
CA TYR A 223 14.84 -4.71 -0.54
C TYR A 223 14.69 -6.18 -0.10
N PRO A 224 14.10 -7.05 -0.94
CA PRO A 224 13.90 -8.46 -0.58
C PRO A 224 15.19 -9.19 -0.22
N GLU A 225 16.33 -8.74 -0.75
CA GLU A 225 17.67 -9.29 -0.47
C GLU A 225 18.15 -9.05 0.97
N LEU A 226 17.55 -8.10 1.69
CA LEU A 226 17.88 -7.87 3.10
C LEU A 226 17.20 -8.87 4.03
N TYR A 227 16.20 -9.61 3.53
CA TYR A 227 15.57 -10.65 4.33
C TYR A 227 16.54 -11.82 4.56
N SER A 228 16.62 -12.24 5.79
CA SER A 228 17.45 -13.39 6.21
C SER A 228 16.76 -14.18 7.32
N ASP A 229 17.30 -15.35 7.65
CA ASP A 229 16.82 -16.16 8.80
C ASP A 229 16.99 -15.42 10.14
N ASP A 230 17.77 -14.35 10.17
CA ASP A 230 17.98 -13.51 11.34
C ASP A 230 16.98 -12.33 11.43
N ALA A 231 16.16 -12.11 10.41
CA ALA A 231 15.18 -11.03 10.38
C ALA A 231 14.12 -11.16 11.49
N THR A 232 13.74 -10.03 12.05
CA THR A 232 12.79 -9.90 13.15
C THR A 232 11.65 -8.93 12.78
N ILE A 233 10.62 -8.84 13.62
CA ILE A 233 9.55 -7.82 13.45
C ILE A 233 10.11 -6.38 13.56
N TYR A 234 11.24 -6.20 14.24
CA TYR A 234 11.92 -4.92 14.28
C TYR A 234 12.49 -4.54 12.92
N ASP A 235 13.04 -5.51 12.19
CA ASP A 235 13.61 -5.28 10.86
C ASP A 235 12.52 -5.12 9.80
N GLU A 236 11.38 -5.80 9.93
CA GLU A 236 10.28 -5.68 8.96
C GLU A 236 9.50 -4.38 9.12
N VAL A 237 9.23 -3.95 10.38
CA VAL A 237 8.26 -2.88 10.66
C VAL A 237 8.81 -1.84 11.64
N LEU A 238 9.21 -2.26 12.85
CA LEU A 238 9.31 -1.34 13.98
C LEU A 238 10.41 -0.30 13.81
N ASN A 239 11.59 -0.68 13.32
CA ASN A 239 12.71 0.25 13.17
C ASN A 239 12.37 1.38 12.19
N ASP A 240 11.84 1.03 11.01
CA ASP A 240 11.52 2.02 9.98
C ASP A 240 10.33 2.91 10.39
N ILE A 241 9.38 2.39 11.17
CA ILE A 241 8.29 3.21 11.73
C ILE A 241 8.82 4.15 12.82
N TYR A 242 9.77 3.73 13.66
CA TYR A 242 10.40 4.62 14.63
C TYR A 242 11.14 5.76 13.91
N ASP A 243 11.85 5.46 12.84
CA ASP A 243 12.55 6.47 12.02
C ASP A 243 11.56 7.41 11.31
N ALA A 244 10.39 6.90 10.86
CA ALA A 244 9.33 7.72 10.28
C ALA A 244 8.71 8.69 11.31
N ILE A 245 8.54 8.25 12.57
CA ILE A 245 8.09 9.12 13.66
C ILE A 245 9.14 10.19 13.95
N ASP A 246 10.43 9.81 14.05
CA ASP A 246 11.51 10.76 14.26
C ASP A 246 11.61 11.78 13.09
N TYR A 247 11.29 11.34 11.87
CA TYR A 247 11.26 12.23 10.70
C TYR A 247 10.18 13.32 10.86
N VAL A 248 8.94 12.95 11.19
CA VAL A 248 7.85 13.92 11.35
C VAL A 248 8.01 14.82 12.56
N GLU A 249 8.63 14.34 13.64
CA GLU A 249 8.98 15.16 14.82
C GLU A 249 9.95 16.31 14.46
N ASN A 250 10.76 16.14 13.43
CA ASN A 250 11.73 17.14 12.97
C ASN A 250 11.24 17.98 11.78
N ASP A 251 10.05 17.68 11.21
CA ASP A 251 9.51 18.46 10.11
C ASP A 251 8.87 19.77 10.59
N LYS A 252 9.20 20.87 9.90
CA LYS A 252 8.77 22.21 10.30
C LYS A 252 7.29 22.49 10.06
N LYS A 253 6.64 21.74 9.17
CA LYS A 253 5.22 21.85 8.84
C LYS A 253 4.32 21.05 9.79
N ILE A 254 4.90 20.16 10.60
CA ILE A 254 4.17 19.29 11.50
C ILE A 254 3.99 19.94 12.88
N ASP A 255 2.79 19.81 13.42
CA ASP A 255 2.47 20.09 14.82
C ASP A 255 2.86 18.87 15.66
N THR A 256 3.99 18.94 16.32
CA THR A 256 4.55 17.82 17.08
C THR A 256 3.78 17.45 18.34
N ASP A 257 2.82 18.29 18.76
CA ASP A 257 1.90 17.95 19.85
C ASP A 257 0.69 17.13 19.34
N ARG A 258 0.55 16.98 18.02
CA ARG A 258 -0.56 16.28 17.38
C ARG A 258 -0.06 15.24 16.36
N ILE A 259 0.73 14.28 16.85
CA ILE A 259 1.18 13.10 16.10
C ILE A 259 0.27 11.93 16.45
N TYR A 260 -0.42 11.39 15.47
CA TYR A 260 -1.31 10.23 15.61
C TYR A 260 -0.67 9.02 14.97
N LEU A 261 -0.95 7.83 15.53
CA LEU A 261 -0.58 6.55 14.92
C LEU A 261 -1.85 5.91 14.35
N LEU A 262 -1.81 5.49 13.10
CA LEU A 262 -2.83 4.64 12.49
C LEU A 262 -2.16 3.30 12.15
N GLY A 263 -2.66 2.22 12.73
CA GLY A 263 -2.23 0.88 12.38
C GLY A 263 -3.37 0.09 11.74
N HIS A 264 -3.07 -0.66 10.68
CA HIS A 264 -3.98 -1.61 10.08
C HIS A 264 -3.54 -3.04 10.37
N SER A 265 -4.46 -3.91 10.80
CA SER A 265 -4.20 -5.34 11.03
C SER A 265 -2.97 -5.57 11.95
N LEU A 266 -1.88 -6.19 11.47
CA LEU A 266 -0.62 -6.33 12.22
C LEU A 266 -0.07 -4.98 12.69
N GLY A 267 -0.18 -3.92 11.88
CA GLY A 267 0.21 -2.57 12.28
C GLY A 267 -0.59 -2.06 13.48
N ALA A 268 -1.87 -2.40 13.55
CA ALA A 268 -2.70 -2.08 14.72
C ALA A 268 -2.31 -2.93 15.95
N MET A 269 -1.95 -4.19 15.78
CA MET A 269 -1.43 -5.04 16.86
C MET A 269 -0.12 -4.48 17.42
N LEU A 270 0.76 -3.96 16.56
CA LEU A 270 2.04 -3.36 16.95
C LEU A 270 1.89 -1.95 17.53
N GLY A 271 0.76 -1.27 17.30
CA GLY A 271 0.50 0.08 17.77
C GLY A 271 0.83 0.30 19.24
N PRO A 272 0.37 -0.53 20.19
CA PRO A 272 0.71 -0.40 21.60
C PRO A 272 2.22 -0.47 21.90
N LYS A 273 2.98 -1.28 21.17
CA LYS A 273 4.44 -1.34 21.29
C LYS A 273 5.08 -0.06 20.78
N ILE A 274 4.64 0.45 19.64
CA ILE A 274 5.13 1.71 19.06
C ILE A 274 4.86 2.88 20.02
N ILE A 275 3.65 3.01 20.56
CA ILE A 275 3.26 4.07 21.49
C ILE A 275 4.05 3.99 22.82
N ASN A 276 4.38 2.78 23.26
CA ASN A 276 5.20 2.62 24.45
C ASN A 276 6.63 3.14 24.26
N GLU A 277 7.19 3.02 23.05
CA GLU A 277 8.54 3.49 22.71
C GLU A 277 8.55 4.97 22.29
N LYS A 278 7.53 5.44 21.56
CA LYS A 278 7.43 6.81 21.02
C LYS A 278 6.35 7.59 21.77
N LYS A 279 6.77 8.39 22.74
CA LYS A 279 5.86 9.14 23.67
C LYS A 279 5.27 10.41 23.06
N SER A 280 5.69 10.80 21.87
CA SER A 280 5.13 11.91 21.10
C SER A 280 3.77 11.63 20.50
N ILE A 281 3.37 10.35 20.39
CA ILE A 281 2.07 9.96 19.86
C ILE A 281 0.97 10.37 20.85
N CYS A 282 0.03 11.19 20.38
CA CYS A 282 -1.06 11.75 21.18
C CYS A 282 -2.41 11.02 20.99
N GLY A 283 -2.55 10.17 19.97
CA GLY A 283 -3.75 9.38 19.72
C GLY A 283 -3.47 8.18 18.84
N PHE A 284 -4.28 7.13 18.99
CA PHE A 284 -4.12 5.86 18.27
C PHE A 284 -5.39 5.46 17.53
N ILE A 285 -5.25 5.14 16.23
CA ILE A 285 -6.32 4.63 15.39
C ILE A 285 -6.00 3.17 15.07
N SER A 286 -6.80 2.26 15.61
CA SER A 286 -6.67 0.81 15.40
C SER A 286 -7.69 0.36 14.34
N MET A 287 -7.24 0.07 13.14
CA MET A 287 -8.07 -0.43 12.05
C MET A 287 -7.91 -1.96 11.95
N ALA A 288 -9.00 -2.71 12.12
CA ALA A 288 -9.01 -4.17 12.08
C ALA A 288 -7.90 -4.79 12.94
N GLY A 289 -7.75 -4.30 14.18
CA GLY A 289 -6.69 -4.69 15.10
C GLY A 289 -7.08 -5.85 16.02
N SER A 290 -6.06 -6.41 16.67
CA SER A 290 -6.22 -7.45 17.70
C SER A 290 -5.19 -7.28 18.82
N SER A 291 -5.49 -7.81 19.99
CA SER A 291 -4.55 -7.97 21.10
C SER A 291 -4.05 -9.40 21.28
N ARG A 292 -4.45 -10.31 20.37
CA ARG A 292 -4.06 -11.72 20.38
C ARG A 292 -2.75 -11.94 19.63
N LYS A 293 -2.18 -13.12 19.77
CA LYS A 293 -1.00 -13.55 19.01
C LYS A 293 -1.35 -13.86 17.56
N LEU A 294 -0.43 -13.55 16.65
CA LEU A 294 -0.66 -13.68 15.22
C LEU A 294 -0.94 -15.13 14.79
N GLU A 295 -0.26 -16.11 15.37
CA GLU A 295 -0.47 -17.53 15.06
C GLU A 295 -1.87 -18.02 15.45
N ASP A 296 -2.48 -17.47 16.50
CA ASP A 296 -3.87 -17.78 16.87
C ASP A 296 -4.87 -17.17 15.88
N ILE A 297 -4.57 -15.96 15.40
CA ILE A 297 -5.37 -15.28 14.36
C ILE A 297 -5.28 -16.06 13.04
N ILE A 298 -4.08 -16.49 12.63
CA ILE A 298 -3.88 -17.32 11.44
C ILE A 298 -4.69 -18.62 11.52
N LEU A 299 -4.76 -19.24 12.68
CA LEU A 299 -5.56 -20.45 12.87
C LEU A 299 -7.05 -20.17 12.65
N ASP A 300 -7.57 -19.08 13.21
CA ASP A 300 -8.97 -18.72 13.05
C ASP A 300 -9.32 -18.33 11.61
N GLN A 301 -8.45 -17.57 10.94
CA GLN A 301 -8.59 -17.26 9.50
C GLN A 301 -8.66 -18.52 8.63
N ASN A 302 -7.82 -19.52 8.91
CA ASN A 302 -7.84 -20.78 8.18
C ASN A 302 -9.09 -21.61 8.49
N ARG A 303 -9.62 -21.59 9.71
CA ARG A 303 -10.89 -22.23 10.06
C ARG A 303 -12.06 -21.63 9.27
N GLU A 304 -12.13 -20.30 9.24
CA GLU A 304 -13.19 -19.58 8.50
C GLU A 304 -13.10 -19.90 7.01
N TYR A 305 -11.90 -19.75 6.42
CA TYR A 305 -11.68 -20.07 5.01
C TYR A 305 -12.06 -21.50 4.65
N LEU A 306 -11.61 -22.50 5.44
CA LEU A 306 -11.93 -23.90 5.19
C LEU A 306 -13.42 -24.19 5.34
N SER A 307 -14.13 -23.46 6.23
CA SER A 307 -15.58 -23.61 6.39
C SER A 307 -16.35 -23.28 5.11
N GLU A 308 -15.89 -22.26 4.38
CA GLU A 308 -16.53 -21.77 3.16
C GLU A 308 -16.20 -22.61 1.92
N LEU A 309 -15.12 -23.42 1.96
CA LEU A 309 -14.73 -24.25 0.81
C LEU A 309 -15.73 -25.36 0.54
N LYS A 310 -16.03 -25.56 -0.75
CA LYS A 310 -16.88 -26.66 -1.24
C LYS A 310 -16.05 -27.92 -1.54
N ILE A 311 -15.38 -28.46 -0.53
CA ILE A 311 -14.58 -29.70 -0.59
C ILE A 311 -15.11 -30.70 0.42
N GLU A 312 -14.66 -31.97 0.34
CA GLU A 312 -15.06 -33.01 1.30
C GLU A 312 -14.64 -32.67 2.73
N GLU A 313 -15.49 -32.92 3.72
CA GLU A 313 -15.28 -32.60 5.12
C GLU A 313 -13.95 -33.20 5.66
N LYS A 314 -13.67 -34.44 5.26
CA LYS A 314 -12.40 -35.10 5.61
C LYS A 314 -11.16 -34.37 5.09
N GLU A 315 -11.26 -33.72 3.93
CA GLU A 315 -10.16 -32.91 3.39
C GLU A 315 -10.00 -31.58 4.16
N LYS A 316 -11.12 -30.96 4.56
CA LYS A 316 -11.11 -29.78 5.45
C LYS A 316 -10.43 -30.09 6.78
N GLU A 317 -10.87 -31.18 7.43
CA GLU A 317 -10.29 -31.65 8.70
C GLU A 317 -8.78 -31.88 8.58
N LYS A 318 -8.35 -32.52 7.49
CA LYS A 318 -6.93 -32.77 7.24
C LYS A 318 -6.13 -31.46 7.07
N GLN A 319 -6.63 -30.50 6.25
CA GLN A 319 -5.96 -29.22 6.02
C GLN A 319 -5.94 -28.40 7.31
N LEU A 320 -7.01 -28.40 8.09
CA LEU A 320 -7.04 -27.71 9.38
C LEU A 320 -6.03 -28.33 10.37
N GLN A 321 -5.89 -29.65 10.39
CA GLN A 321 -4.91 -30.30 11.24
C GLN A 321 -3.48 -29.91 10.85
N GLU A 322 -3.17 -29.82 9.56
CA GLU A 322 -1.87 -29.32 9.07
C GLU A 322 -1.58 -27.90 9.58
N VAL A 323 -2.57 -27.00 9.57
CA VAL A 323 -2.45 -25.64 10.11
C VAL A 323 -2.22 -25.67 11.63
N ILE A 324 -3.01 -26.47 12.37
CA ILE A 324 -2.84 -26.65 13.83
C ILE A 324 -1.43 -27.10 14.17
N ASP A 325 -0.90 -28.10 13.44
CA ASP A 325 0.44 -28.63 13.67
C ASP A 325 1.53 -27.55 13.44
N ILE A 326 1.33 -26.66 12.45
CA ILE A 326 2.26 -25.53 12.21
C ILE A 326 2.15 -24.51 13.33
N VAL A 327 0.93 -24.14 13.76
CA VAL A 327 0.71 -23.21 14.88
C VAL A 327 1.35 -23.73 16.18
N GLU A 328 1.21 -25.02 16.47
CA GLU A 328 1.88 -25.64 17.64
C GLU A 328 3.40 -25.59 17.53
N LYS A 329 3.96 -25.72 16.32
CA LYS A 329 5.40 -25.53 16.09
C LYS A 329 5.81 -24.07 16.34
N VAL A 330 5.04 -23.09 15.86
CA VAL A 330 5.31 -21.66 16.12
C VAL A 330 5.36 -21.40 17.62
N LYS A 331 4.34 -21.86 18.36
CA LYS A 331 4.26 -21.67 19.83
C LYS A 331 5.41 -22.29 20.62
N ASN A 332 6.05 -23.32 20.05
CA ASN A 332 7.15 -24.05 20.71
C ASN A 332 8.50 -23.84 20.01
N ILE A 333 8.60 -22.85 19.12
CA ILE A 333 9.82 -22.60 18.35
C ILE A 333 10.93 -22.07 19.25
N ASP A 334 12.15 -22.49 18.97
CA ASP A 334 13.36 -22.00 19.64
C ASP A 334 14.37 -21.41 18.64
N GLU A 335 15.33 -20.61 19.14
CA GLU A 335 16.31 -19.90 18.31
C GLU A 335 17.19 -20.81 17.44
N SER A 336 17.30 -22.10 17.81
CA SER A 336 18.11 -23.07 17.05
C SER A 336 17.37 -23.66 15.85
N SER A 337 16.05 -23.44 15.76
CA SER A 337 15.23 -23.94 14.66
C SER A 337 15.62 -23.30 13.32
N LYS A 338 15.69 -24.14 12.29
CA LYS A 338 15.92 -23.76 10.90
C LYS A 338 14.64 -23.85 10.06
N GLU A 339 13.51 -24.14 10.71
CA GLU A 339 12.23 -24.24 10.01
C GLU A 339 11.71 -22.85 9.63
N THR A 340 11.18 -22.75 8.43
CA THR A 340 10.37 -21.59 8.00
C THR A 340 8.90 -21.97 8.20
N LEU A 341 8.21 -21.28 9.09
CA LEU A 341 6.80 -21.53 9.43
C LEU A 341 5.95 -20.34 8.97
N PHE A 342 4.89 -20.61 8.24
CA PHE A 342 4.08 -19.56 7.59
C PHE A 342 4.90 -18.51 6.82
N GLY A 343 6.02 -18.94 6.20
CA GLY A 343 6.89 -18.04 5.43
C GLY A 343 7.89 -17.22 6.25
N ALA A 344 7.91 -17.34 7.58
CA ALA A 344 8.82 -16.59 8.46
C ALA A 344 9.78 -17.50 9.22
N SER A 345 10.94 -16.95 9.58
CA SER A 345 12.00 -17.64 10.33
C SER A 345 11.66 -17.79 11.81
N ALA A 346 12.41 -18.65 12.51
CA ALA A 346 12.29 -18.81 13.95
C ALA A 346 12.49 -17.48 14.70
N LYS A 347 13.50 -16.69 14.35
CA LYS A 347 13.77 -15.40 15.00
C LYS A 347 12.64 -14.39 14.82
N TYR A 348 12.02 -14.39 13.64
CA TYR A 348 10.85 -13.54 13.39
C TYR A 348 9.72 -13.89 14.36
N TRP A 349 9.32 -15.16 14.43
CA TRP A 349 8.26 -15.63 15.34
C TRP A 349 8.57 -15.34 16.80
N ILE A 350 9.80 -15.63 17.25
CA ILE A 350 10.23 -15.36 18.64
C ILE A 350 10.16 -13.86 18.93
N SER A 351 10.60 -13.00 18.00
CA SER A 351 10.54 -11.54 18.19
C SER A 351 9.11 -11.02 18.27
N LEU A 352 8.22 -11.55 17.45
CA LEU A 352 6.81 -11.22 17.46
C LEU A 352 6.11 -11.69 18.75
N ASP A 353 6.40 -12.95 19.14
CA ASP A 353 5.83 -13.57 20.33
C ASP A 353 6.34 -12.96 21.66
N SER A 354 7.49 -12.29 21.63
CA SER A 354 8.04 -11.56 22.78
C SER A 354 7.23 -10.31 23.15
N ILE A 355 6.32 -9.85 22.28
CA ILE A 355 5.48 -8.69 22.51
C ILE A 355 4.20 -9.15 23.24
N ASP A 356 3.99 -8.64 24.44
CA ASP A 356 2.72 -8.83 25.16
C ASP A 356 1.73 -7.74 24.72
N TYR A 357 1.03 -8.01 23.60
CA TYR A 357 0.09 -7.06 23.01
C TYR A 357 -1.00 -6.61 23.99
N LYS A 358 -1.54 -7.54 24.77
CA LYS A 358 -2.61 -7.27 25.71
C LYS A 358 -2.14 -6.37 26.86
N ALA A 359 -1.01 -6.71 27.47
CA ALA A 359 -0.47 -5.89 28.58
C ALA A 359 -0.05 -4.50 28.10
N LEU A 360 0.55 -4.39 26.91
CA LEU A 360 0.89 -3.09 26.34
C LEU A 360 -0.35 -2.26 26.02
N SER A 361 -1.41 -2.87 25.45
CA SER A 361 -2.67 -2.20 25.16
C SER A 361 -3.35 -1.67 26.45
N GLN A 362 -3.34 -2.45 27.52
CA GLN A 362 -3.90 -2.04 28.81
C GLN A 362 -3.17 -0.85 29.44
N ASN A 363 -1.93 -0.59 29.06
CA ASN A 363 -1.13 0.53 29.55
C ASN A 363 -1.28 1.81 28.71
N ILE A 364 -2.05 1.79 27.62
CA ILE A 364 -2.30 2.98 26.81
C ILE A 364 -3.30 3.89 27.49
N THR A 365 -2.89 5.14 27.70
CA THR A 365 -3.72 6.19 28.34
C THR A 365 -4.13 7.31 27.39
N ILE A 366 -3.54 7.36 26.19
CA ILE A 366 -3.94 8.30 25.14
C ILE A 366 -5.27 7.88 24.52
N PRO A 367 -6.05 8.79 23.90
CA PRO A 367 -7.27 8.45 23.17
C PRO A 367 -7.03 7.38 22.10
N VAL A 368 -7.97 6.44 21.97
CA VAL A 368 -7.94 5.35 20.98
C VAL A 368 -9.24 5.33 20.20
N LEU A 369 -9.13 5.27 18.87
CA LEU A 369 -10.24 5.01 17.96
C LEU A 369 -10.10 3.59 17.41
N VAL A 370 -11.09 2.73 17.67
CA VAL A 370 -11.09 1.33 17.19
C VAL A 370 -12.12 1.18 16.09
N LEU A 371 -11.67 0.83 14.89
CA LEU A 371 -12.49 0.68 13.69
C LEU A 371 -12.50 -0.78 13.24
N GLN A 372 -13.69 -1.29 12.88
CA GLN A 372 -13.86 -2.67 12.44
C GLN A 372 -14.96 -2.77 11.37
N GLY A 373 -14.72 -3.54 10.31
CA GLY A 373 -15.74 -3.96 9.37
C GLY A 373 -16.46 -5.23 9.85
N ASN A 374 -17.79 -5.33 9.68
CA ASN A 374 -18.51 -6.54 10.11
C ASN A 374 -18.41 -7.71 9.13
N GLU A 375 -17.96 -7.44 7.88
CA GLU A 375 -17.67 -8.48 6.87
C GLU A 375 -16.18 -8.87 6.83
N ASP A 376 -15.40 -8.39 7.81
CA ASP A 376 -13.99 -8.78 7.95
C ASP A 376 -13.87 -10.27 8.29
N LYS A 377 -13.19 -11.01 7.41
CA LYS A 377 -12.93 -12.45 7.55
C LYS A 377 -11.57 -12.77 8.17
N GLN A 378 -10.79 -11.76 8.48
CA GLN A 378 -9.45 -11.91 9.04
C GLN A 378 -9.39 -11.61 10.52
N ILE A 379 -10.12 -10.58 10.98
CA ILE A 379 -10.20 -10.15 12.38
C ILE A 379 -11.65 -10.21 12.85
N SER A 380 -11.88 -10.95 13.91
CA SER A 380 -13.23 -11.28 14.40
C SER A 380 -13.87 -10.13 15.20
N VAL A 381 -15.09 -9.77 14.83
CA VAL A 381 -15.91 -8.81 15.60
C VAL A 381 -16.20 -9.35 17.01
N GLU A 382 -16.56 -10.62 17.11
CA GLU A 382 -16.95 -11.25 18.39
C GLU A 382 -15.77 -11.42 19.33
N THR A 383 -14.59 -11.71 18.81
CA THR A 383 -13.40 -11.98 19.62
C THR A 383 -12.53 -10.75 19.74
N ASP A 384 -12.01 -10.24 18.62
CA ASP A 384 -10.95 -9.22 18.63
C ASP A 384 -11.49 -7.82 18.92
N PHE A 385 -12.50 -7.37 18.14
CA PHE A 385 -13.11 -6.06 18.37
C PHE A 385 -13.76 -5.96 19.77
N SER A 386 -14.43 -7.03 20.21
CA SER A 386 -15.04 -7.09 21.54
C SER A 386 -14.00 -7.09 22.65
N GLU A 387 -12.83 -7.70 22.48
CA GLU A 387 -11.73 -7.65 23.45
C GLU A 387 -11.12 -6.24 23.52
N LEU A 388 -10.88 -5.60 22.37
CA LEU A 388 -10.35 -4.22 22.34
C LEU A 388 -11.32 -3.22 23.00
N LYS A 389 -12.63 -3.42 22.88
CA LYS A 389 -13.63 -2.61 23.63
C LYS A 389 -13.51 -2.75 25.13
N GLN A 390 -13.10 -3.89 25.63
CA GLN A 390 -12.86 -4.09 27.07
C GLN A 390 -11.52 -3.47 27.50
N ILE A 391 -10.49 -3.63 26.68
CA ILE A 391 -9.14 -3.13 26.96
C ILE A 391 -9.13 -1.60 27.02
N PHE A 392 -9.73 -0.93 26.04
CA PHE A 392 -9.74 0.53 25.93
C PHE A 392 -11.00 1.17 26.51
N SER A 393 -11.68 0.50 27.45
CA SER A 393 -12.98 0.94 28.01
C SER A 393 -13.00 2.34 28.61
N GLU A 394 -11.86 2.88 29.03
CA GLU A 394 -11.75 4.22 29.63
C GLU A 394 -11.38 5.32 28.63
N ASN A 395 -10.70 4.99 27.52
CA ASN A 395 -10.12 5.94 26.59
C ASN A 395 -10.41 5.62 25.11
N GLY A 396 -11.26 4.63 24.81
CA GLY A 396 -11.57 4.17 23.46
C GLY A 396 -12.92 4.67 22.94
N GLU A 397 -12.93 5.03 21.66
CA GLU A 397 -14.11 5.16 20.81
C GLU A 397 -14.15 4.00 19.82
N TYR A 398 -15.36 3.51 19.47
CA TYR A 398 -15.51 2.26 18.71
C TYR A 398 -16.54 2.44 17.60
N ILE A 399 -16.15 2.09 16.38
CA ILE A 399 -17.06 2.11 15.24
C ILE A 399 -17.02 0.76 14.55
N LEU A 400 -18.19 0.14 14.45
CA LEU A 400 -18.40 -1.07 13.65
C LEU A 400 -19.12 -0.68 12.37
N TYR A 401 -18.51 -0.92 11.22
CA TYR A 401 -19.06 -0.59 9.91
C TYR A 401 -19.78 -1.79 9.31
N GLU A 402 -21.02 -1.59 8.92
CA GLU A 402 -21.83 -2.62 8.26
C GLU A 402 -21.44 -2.74 6.79
N GLY A 403 -21.22 -3.98 6.33
CA GLY A 403 -20.90 -4.31 4.93
C GLY A 403 -19.46 -4.02 4.52
N LEU A 404 -18.56 -3.65 5.45
CA LEU A 404 -17.16 -3.42 5.14
C LEU A 404 -16.29 -4.62 5.51
N ASP A 405 -15.35 -4.92 4.62
CA ASP A 405 -14.36 -5.98 4.75
C ASP A 405 -13.12 -5.57 5.56
N HIS A 406 -12.05 -6.39 5.52
CA HIS A 406 -10.79 -6.16 6.22
C HIS A 406 -10.07 -4.88 5.79
N LEU A 407 -10.23 -4.46 4.52
CA LEU A 407 -9.65 -3.23 3.98
C LEU A 407 -10.61 -2.03 4.05
N PHE A 408 -11.73 -2.18 4.77
CA PHE A 408 -12.76 -1.14 4.94
C PHE A 408 -13.44 -0.73 3.64
N MET A 409 -13.66 -1.70 2.75
CA MET A 409 -14.34 -1.54 1.47
C MET A 409 -15.65 -2.33 1.44
N LYS A 410 -16.61 -1.88 0.65
CA LYS A 410 -17.78 -2.68 0.27
C LYS A 410 -17.41 -3.68 -0.81
N TYR A 411 -18.13 -4.78 -0.85
CA TYR A 411 -17.93 -5.79 -1.89
C TYR A 411 -18.03 -5.19 -3.30
N GLY A 412 -16.97 -5.34 -4.08
CA GLY A 412 -16.86 -4.85 -5.46
C GLY A 412 -16.36 -3.42 -5.61
N GLU A 413 -16.14 -2.70 -4.51
CA GLU A 413 -15.48 -1.39 -4.53
C GLU A 413 -13.95 -1.55 -4.50
N THR A 414 -13.24 -0.50 -4.88
CA THR A 414 -11.77 -0.44 -4.94
C THR A 414 -11.17 0.65 -4.06
N HIS A 415 -11.99 1.32 -3.26
CA HIS A 415 -11.63 2.42 -2.38
C HIS A 415 -12.16 2.19 -0.97
N VAL A 416 -11.42 2.70 0.01
CA VAL A 416 -11.88 2.76 1.41
C VAL A 416 -13.18 3.56 1.47
N ASP A 417 -14.19 3.06 2.18
CA ASP A 417 -15.47 3.77 2.31
C ASP A 417 -15.25 5.17 2.91
N ASP A 418 -15.81 6.18 2.25
CA ASP A 418 -15.66 7.59 2.64
C ASP A 418 -16.02 7.83 4.11
N LYS A 419 -16.98 7.07 4.64
CA LYS A 419 -17.42 7.18 6.03
C LYS A 419 -16.30 6.85 7.02
N VAL A 420 -15.41 5.90 6.69
CA VAL A 420 -14.24 5.56 7.52
C VAL A 420 -13.29 6.75 7.59
N ILE A 421 -13.00 7.34 6.44
CA ILE A 421 -12.10 8.51 6.34
C ILE A 421 -12.71 9.71 7.09
N GLU A 422 -14.00 9.98 6.91
CA GLU A 422 -14.73 11.05 7.61
C GLU A 422 -14.69 10.87 9.14
N ASP A 423 -14.89 9.65 9.63
CA ASP A 423 -14.88 9.36 11.07
C ASP A 423 -13.47 9.52 11.66
N ILE A 424 -12.41 9.13 10.94
CA ILE A 424 -11.01 9.38 11.33
C ILE A 424 -10.76 10.89 11.41
N ILE A 425 -11.12 11.65 10.37
CA ILE A 425 -10.96 13.11 10.34
C ILE A 425 -11.68 13.78 11.50
N LYS A 426 -12.92 13.39 11.73
CA LYS A 426 -13.73 13.93 12.81
C LYS A 426 -13.10 13.66 14.17
N TRP A 427 -12.59 12.46 14.40
CA TRP A 427 -11.95 12.08 15.65
C TRP A 427 -10.63 12.85 15.90
N ILE A 428 -9.83 13.08 14.87
CA ILE A 428 -8.58 13.87 14.98
C ILE A 428 -8.87 15.35 15.25
N LYS A 429 -9.98 15.89 14.73
CA LYS A 429 -10.34 17.30 14.90
C LYS A 429 -11.06 17.59 16.22
N GLY A 430 -11.64 16.59 16.89
CA GLY A 430 -12.38 16.67 18.18
C GLY A 430 -13.85 16.95 17.98
#